data_26442acef659dffb63a94483afe0f335
#
_entry.id   26442acef659dffb63a94483afe0f335
#
_cell.length_a   1.000
_cell.length_b   1.000
_cell.length_c   1.000
_cell.angle_alpha   90.00
_cell.angle_beta   90.00
_cell.angle_gamma   90.00
#
_symmetry.space_group_name_H-M   'P 1'
#
loop_
_entity.id
_entity.type
_entity.pdbx_description
1 polymer ?
#
loop_
_entity_poly.entity_id
_entity_poly.type
_entity_poly.pdbx_seq_one_letter_code
_entity_poly.pdbx_strand_id
1 'polypeptide(L)'
;SVEFSQVPVSQIDIFNQSISNNFGLSQMFPLGGKLSAMAEVENKNTLVEGNNFDAYKINLTAQVKMSYFNLWLIDRKIEIQKSNISLLSDFAKAIEASFYTNRISQADVLTVQSEIASNETQILIHEKQREALVYNLNKLLGRDLNSKNVFALKDFEIDSLQLSQLQLEELLADSNPTLNKLN
;
A
#
# COMPACT_ATOMS: atom_id res chain seq x y z
N SER A 1 9.75 21.52 44.43
CA SER A 1 11.23 21.40 44.35
C SER A 1 11.82 21.33 45.76
N VAL A 2 12.85 20.58 45.91
CA VAL A 2 13.65 20.53 47.14
C VAL A 2 15.07 20.95 46.77
N GLU A 3 15.58 21.95 47.46
CA GLU A 3 16.90 22.50 47.19
C GLU A 3 17.75 22.49 48.48
N PHE A 4 18.94 21.92 48.38
CA PHE A 4 19.93 21.88 49.48
C PHE A 4 21.13 22.69 49.04
N SER A 5 21.46 23.69 49.81
CA SER A 5 22.63 24.56 49.55
C SER A 5 23.70 24.39 50.59
N GLN A 6 24.97 24.42 50.16
CA GLN A 6 26.18 24.35 50.99
C GLN A 6 26.27 23.11 51.90
N VAL A 7 25.91 21.93 51.35
CA VAL A 7 26.09 20.66 52.06
C VAL A 7 27.55 20.21 51.94
N PRO A 8 28.26 19.94 53.05
CA PRO A 8 29.63 19.44 53.00
C PRO A 8 29.67 18.03 52.43
N VAL A 9 30.54 17.77 51.44
CA VAL A 9 30.63 16.53 50.65
C VAL A 9 31.10 15.34 51.51
N SER A 10 31.62 15.55 52.72
CA SER A 10 32.19 14.50 53.58
C SER A 10 31.19 13.82 54.52
N GLN A 11 29.93 14.28 54.60
CA GLN A 11 28.93 13.71 55.50
C GLN A 11 27.53 13.75 54.86
N ILE A 12 26.75 12.67 55.05
CA ILE A 12 25.47 12.47 54.37
C ILE A 12 24.25 13.04 55.17
N ASP A 13 24.46 13.66 56.30
CA ASP A 13 23.35 14.24 57.07
C ASP A 13 22.98 15.65 56.57
N ILE A 14 22.18 15.67 55.52
CA ILE A 14 21.75 16.88 54.80
C ILE A 14 20.80 17.76 55.62
N PHE A 15 20.14 17.24 56.65
CA PHE A 15 19.22 18.01 57.46
C PHE A 15 19.91 18.78 58.59
N ASN A 16 20.97 18.25 59.13
CA ASN A 16 21.67 18.88 60.25
C ASN A 16 22.89 19.73 59.83
N GLN A 17 23.41 19.56 58.63
CA GLN A 17 24.65 20.22 58.19
C GLN A 17 24.47 21.23 57.06
N SER A 18 23.28 21.31 56.48
CA SER A 18 22.98 22.35 55.46
C SER A 18 22.70 23.69 56.16
N ILE A 19 23.28 24.77 55.63
CA ILE A 19 23.07 26.13 56.17
C ILE A 19 21.61 26.57 55.92
N SER A 20 20.98 26.10 54.85
CA SER A 20 19.55 26.32 54.62
C SER A 20 18.90 25.12 53.91
N ASN A 21 17.72 24.75 54.37
CA ASN A 21 16.86 23.77 53.74
C ASN A 21 15.62 24.47 53.22
N ASN A 22 15.44 24.53 51.90
CA ASN A 22 14.31 25.17 51.27
C ASN A 22 13.37 24.11 50.68
N PHE A 23 12.14 24.12 51.16
CA PHE A 23 11.06 23.26 50.62
C PHE A 23 10.06 24.15 49.90
N GLY A 24 9.91 23.97 48.60
CA GLY A 24 8.96 24.74 47.79
C GLY A 24 7.93 23.82 47.12
N LEU A 25 6.66 24.10 47.34
CA LEU A 25 5.55 23.55 46.58
C LEU A 25 4.98 24.66 45.71
N SER A 26 5.03 24.47 44.37
CA SER A 26 4.48 25.42 43.42
C SER A 26 3.38 24.74 42.60
N GLN A 27 2.21 25.32 42.59
CA GLN A 27 1.12 24.90 41.74
C GLN A 27 0.55 26.10 41.00
N MET A 28 0.51 26.00 39.69
CA MET A 28 -0.09 27.01 38.84
C MET A 28 -1.58 26.73 38.63
N PHE A 29 -2.42 27.67 38.98
CA PHE A 29 -3.88 27.62 38.68
C PHE A 29 -4.16 28.56 37.51
N PRO A 30 -4.40 28.03 36.29
CA PRO A 30 -4.77 28.90 35.18
C PRO A 30 -6.18 29.45 35.40
N LEU A 31 -6.29 30.76 35.40
CA LEU A 31 -7.57 31.48 35.58
C LEU A 31 -8.19 31.78 34.21
N GLY A 32 -9.50 32.06 34.18
CA GLY A 32 -10.19 32.62 33.01
C GLY A 32 -10.49 31.66 31.87
N GLY A 33 -10.81 30.38 32.16
CA GLY A 33 -11.27 29.43 31.12
C GLY A 33 -10.17 28.84 30.22
N LYS A 34 -8.87 29.13 30.51
CA LYS A 34 -7.74 28.62 29.70
C LYS A 34 -7.75 27.09 29.58
N LEU A 35 -8.07 26.38 30.68
CA LEU A 35 -8.10 24.89 30.64
C LEU A 35 -9.24 24.37 29.78
N SER A 36 -10.41 24.99 29.80
CA SER A 36 -11.53 24.59 28.94
C SER A 36 -11.24 24.87 27.47
N ALA A 37 -10.62 26.03 27.16
CA ALA A 37 -10.19 26.31 25.79
C ALA A 37 -9.11 25.34 25.30
N MET A 38 -8.15 24.98 26.14
CA MET A 38 -7.14 23.96 25.79
C MET A 38 -7.79 22.58 25.59
N ALA A 39 -8.74 22.20 26.44
CA ALA A 39 -9.48 20.94 26.26
C ALA A 39 -10.28 20.92 24.95
N GLU A 40 -10.87 22.04 24.54
CA GLU A 40 -11.58 22.15 23.28
C GLU A 40 -10.62 22.00 22.07
N VAL A 41 -9.44 22.63 22.13
CA VAL A 41 -8.40 22.46 21.11
C VAL A 41 -7.99 20.98 21.00
N GLU A 42 -7.73 20.30 22.12
CA GLU A 42 -7.36 18.89 22.13
C GLU A 42 -8.50 17.98 21.63
N ASN A 43 -9.75 18.30 21.92
CA ASN A 43 -10.90 17.61 21.34
C ASN A 43 -10.94 17.76 19.81
N LYS A 44 -10.72 18.97 19.29
CA LYS A 44 -10.63 19.22 17.84
C LYS A 44 -9.43 18.49 17.22
N ASN A 45 -8.28 18.48 17.88
CA ASN A 45 -7.12 17.69 17.42
C ASN A 45 -7.45 16.20 17.33
N THR A 46 -8.17 15.65 18.30
CA THR A 46 -8.61 14.24 18.28
C THR A 46 -9.51 13.94 17.06
N LEU A 47 -10.42 14.85 16.70
CA LEU A 47 -11.26 14.70 15.51
C LEU A 47 -10.42 14.77 14.23
N VAL A 48 -9.44 15.66 14.17
CA VAL A 48 -8.49 15.75 13.04
C VAL A 48 -7.71 14.44 12.87
N GLU A 49 -7.21 13.86 13.96
CA GLU A 49 -6.49 12.59 13.91
C GLU A 49 -7.40 11.42 13.53
N GLY A 50 -8.66 11.41 13.97
CA GLY A 50 -9.67 10.46 13.53
C GLY A 50 -9.88 10.53 12.00
N ASN A 51 -10.05 11.72 11.46
CA ASN A 51 -10.19 11.92 10.01
C ASN A 51 -8.90 11.54 9.24
N ASN A 52 -7.72 11.77 9.80
CA ASN A 52 -6.45 11.31 9.22
C ASN A 52 -6.37 9.79 9.14
N PHE A 53 -6.81 9.09 10.19
CA PHE A 53 -6.87 7.64 10.21
C PHE A 53 -7.82 7.10 9.14
N ASP A 54 -9.01 7.68 9.00
CA ASP A 54 -9.98 7.27 7.98
C ASP A 54 -9.48 7.53 6.57
N ALA A 55 -8.84 8.67 6.32
CA ALA A 55 -8.20 8.98 5.04
C ALA A 55 -7.09 7.96 4.71
N TYR A 56 -6.25 7.60 5.69
CA TYR A 56 -5.21 6.59 5.53
C TYR A 56 -5.82 5.21 5.21
N LYS A 57 -6.88 4.80 5.92
CA LYS A 57 -7.59 3.53 5.70
C LYS A 57 -8.17 3.44 4.29
N ILE A 58 -8.80 4.51 3.80
CA ILE A 58 -9.34 4.58 2.43
C ILE A 58 -8.21 4.43 1.41
N ASN A 59 -7.12 5.17 1.59
CA ASN A 59 -5.96 5.13 0.70
C ASN A 59 -5.31 3.73 0.68
N LEU A 60 -5.07 3.14 1.85
CA LEU A 60 -4.51 1.80 1.95
C LEU A 60 -5.42 0.76 1.26
N THR A 61 -6.74 0.86 1.48
CA THR A 61 -7.72 -0.02 0.83
C THR A 61 -7.66 0.11 -0.70
N ALA A 62 -7.57 1.33 -1.20
CA ALA A 62 -7.44 1.60 -2.64
C ALA A 62 -6.13 1.00 -3.21
N GLN A 63 -5.01 1.16 -2.50
CA GLN A 63 -3.72 0.59 -2.91
C GLN A 63 -3.75 -0.95 -2.94
N VAL A 64 -4.37 -1.59 -1.94
CA VAL A 64 -4.53 -3.05 -1.91
C VAL A 64 -5.38 -3.52 -3.09
N LYS A 65 -6.52 -2.87 -3.34
CA LYS A 65 -7.40 -3.20 -4.49
C LYS A 65 -6.65 -3.03 -5.81
N MET A 66 -5.94 -1.92 -6.00
CA MET A 66 -5.16 -1.66 -7.22
C MET A 66 -4.06 -2.70 -7.42
N SER A 67 -3.32 -3.04 -6.36
CA SER A 67 -2.29 -4.08 -6.41
C SER A 67 -2.87 -5.45 -6.76
N TYR A 68 -4.04 -5.78 -6.22
CA TYR A 68 -4.75 -7.02 -6.53
C TYR A 68 -5.21 -7.08 -8.01
N PHE A 69 -5.79 -5.99 -8.53
CA PHE A 69 -6.19 -5.94 -9.93
C PHE A 69 -5.01 -5.99 -10.90
N ASN A 70 -3.88 -5.39 -10.53
CA ASN A 70 -2.65 -5.52 -11.31
C ASN A 70 -2.13 -6.97 -11.33
N LEU A 71 -2.24 -7.68 -10.20
CA LEU A 71 -1.90 -9.10 -10.14
C LEU A 71 -2.84 -9.94 -11.02
N TRP A 72 -4.13 -9.68 -10.95
CA TRP A 72 -5.11 -10.32 -11.82
C TRP A 72 -4.80 -10.08 -13.31
N LEU A 73 -4.51 -8.84 -13.68
CA LEU A 73 -4.20 -8.47 -15.06
C LEU A 73 -2.95 -9.20 -15.58
N ILE A 74 -1.90 -9.31 -14.77
CA ILE A 74 -0.68 -10.00 -15.19
C ILE A 74 -0.92 -11.51 -15.33
N ASP A 75 -1.73 -12.12 -14.45
CA ASP A 75 -2.11 -13.52 -14.53
C ASP A 75 -2.90 -13.79 -15.84
N ARG A 76 -3.80 -12.90 -16.23
CA ARG A 76 -4.52 -12.98 -17.52
C ARG A 76 -3.60 -12.82 -18.72
N LYS A 77 -2.64 -11.89 -18.67
CA LYS A 77 -1.65 -11.73 -19.73
C LYS A 77 -0.83 -13.00 -19.94
N ILE A 78 -0.39 -13.64 -18.86
CA ILE A 78 0.36 -14.90 -18.90
C ILE A 78 -0.50 -16.01 -19.51
N GLU A 79 -1.76 -16.12 -19.12
CA GLU A 79 -2.69 -17.12 -19.63
C GLU A 79 -2.93 -16.96 -21.15
N ILE A 80 -3.22 -15.74 -21.60
CA ILE A 80 -3.39 -15.42 -23.02
C ILE A 80 -2.12 -15.73 -23.80
N GLN A 81 -0.95 -15.34 -23.26
CA GLN A 81 0.33 -15.58 -23.92
C GLN A 81 0.62 -17.07 -24.07
N LYS A 82 0.32 -17.89 -23.04
CA LYS A 82 0.45 -19.35 -23.11
C LYS A 82 -0.48 -19.96 -24.17
N SER A 83 -1.71 -19.45 -24.26
CA SER A 83 -2.65 -19.88 -25.30
C SER A 83 -2.15 -19.52 -26.72
N ASN A 84 -1.57 -18.32 -26.88
CA ASN A 84 -0.98 -17.89 -28.14
C ASN A 84 0.20 -18.78 -28.55
N ILE A 85 1.09 -19.14 -27.61
CA ILE A 85 2.21 -20.07 -27.91
C ILE A 85 1.68 -21.43 -28.35
N SER A 86 0.64 -21.95 -27.71
CA SER A 86 0.02 -23.22 -28.13
C SER A 86 -0.47 -23.14 -29.57
N LEU A 87 -1.19 -22.07 -29.93
CA LEU A 87 -1.67 -21.84 -31.28
C LEU A 87 -0.53 -21.68 -32.30
N LEU A 88 0.49 -20.89 -31.93
CA LEU A 88 1.67 -20.72 -32.80
C LEU A 88 2.45 -22.02 -32.97
N SER A 89 2.52 -22.89 -31.97
CA SER A 89 3.17 -24.19 -32.06
C SER A 89 2.44 -25.13 -33.03
N ASP A 90 1.10 -25.12 -32.99
CA ASP A 90 0.33 -25.92 -33.96
C ASP A 90 0.45 -25.35 -35.38
N PHE A 91 0.51 -24.02 -35.52
CA PHE A 91 0.77 -23.37 -36.79
C PHE A 91 2.19 -23.68 -37.31
N ALA A 92 3.21 -23.71 -36.43
CA ALA A 92 4.58 -24.07 -36.79
C ALA A 92 4.65 -25.50 -37.40
N LYS A 93 3.95 -26.47 -36.81
CA LYS A 93 3.87 -27.84 -37.37
C LYS A 93 3.29 -27.84 -38.77
N ALA A 94 2.24 -27.06 -39.03
CA ALA A 94 1.61 -26.97 -40.37
C ALA A 94 2.54 -26.30 -41.39
N ILE A 95 3.29 -25.27 -40.97
CA ILE A 95 4.30 -24.60 -41.79
C ILE A 95 5.46 -25.54 -42.11
N GLU A 96 5.98 -26.26 -41.14
CA GLU A 96 7.05 -27.25 -41.35
C GLU A 96 6.62 -28.34 -42.35
N ALA A 97 5.42 -28.85 -42.23
CA ALA A 97 4.86 -29.82 -43.19
C ALA A 97 4.76 -29.23 -44.60
N SER A 98 4.39 -27.94 -44.72
CA SER A 98 4.35 -27.22 -46.00
C SER A 98 5.73 -26.94 -46.59
N PHE A 99 6.71 -26.72 -45.77
CA PHE A 99 8.12 -26.56 -46.18
C PHE A 99 8.68 -27.85 -46.78
N TYR A 100 8.43 -29.01 -46.17
CA TYR A 100 8.87 -30.30 -46.72
C TYR A 100 8.25 -30.61 -48.07
N THR A 101 7.11 -29.98 -48.42
CA THR A 101 6.47 -30.11 -49.73
C THR A 101 6.86 -28.98 -50.71
N ASN A 102 7.87 -28.18 -50.41
CA ASN A 102 8.36 -27.02 -51.17
C ASN A 102 7.26 -25.96 -51.46
N ARG A 103 6.27 -25.81 -50.56
CA ARG A 103 5.20 -24.81 -50.72
C ARG A 103 5.50 -23.48 -50.08
N ILE A 104 6.41 -23.46 -49.10
CA ILE A 104 6.81 -22.26 -48.36
C ILE A 104 8.32 -22.20 -48.20
N SER A 105 8.84 -21.02 -47.84
CA SER A 105 10.28 -20.79 -47.70
C SER A 105 10.76 -21.17 -46.27
N GLN A 106 12.07 -21.43 -46.17
CA GLN A 106 12.74 -21.59 -44.86
C GLN A 106 12.58 -20.33 -44.00
N ALA A 107 12.53 -19.15 -44.61
CA ALA A 107 12.38 -17.87 -43.90
C ALA A 107 11.04 -17.81 -43.12
N ASP A 108 9.97 -18.39 -43.72
CA ASP A 108 8.66 -18.44 -43.06
C ASP A 108 8.69 -19.33 -41.81
N VAL A 109 9.39 -20.48 -41.88
CA VAL A 109 9.58 -21.38 -40.73
C VAL A 109 10.35 -20.65 -39.61
N LEU A 110 11.45 -19.99 -39.93
CA LEU A 110 12.25 -19.25 -38.97
C LEU A 110 11.49 -18.07 -38.35
N THR A 111 10.60 -17.43 -39.13
CA THR A 111 9.78 -16.34 -38.63
C THR A 111 8.83 -16.84 -37.53
N VAL A 112 8.14 -17.96 -37.72
CA VAL A 112 7.23 -18.51 -36.70
C VAL A 112 7.99 -19.01 -35.48
N GLN A 113 9.14 -19.65 -35.67
CA GLN A 113 9.99 -20.08 -34.55
C GLN A 113 10.49 -18.88 -33.74
N SER A 114 10.86 -17.80 -34.41
CA SER A 114 11.28 -16.55 -33.76
C SER A 114 10.15 -15.91 -32.96
N GLU A 115 8.92 -15.95 -33.50
CA GLU A 115 7.73 -15.43 -32.82
C GLU A 115 7.42 -16.25 -31.55
N ILE A 116 7.52 -17.58 -31.61
CA ILE A 116 7.36 -18.44 -30.42
C ILE A 116 8.39 -18.08 -29.36
N ALA A 117 9.69 -17.98 -29.71
CA ALA A 117 10.74 -17.63 -28.77
C ALA A 117 10.55 -16.25 -28.15
N SER A 118 10.07 -15.28 -28.93
CA SER A 118 9.69 -13.95 -28.44
C SER A 118 8.57 -14.02 -27.40
N ASN A 119 7.52 -14.77 -27.69
CA ASN A 119 6.38 -14.95 -26.76
C ASN A 119 6.79 -15.69 -25.49
N GLU A 120 7.66 -16.71 -25.57
CA GLU A 120 8.23 -17.39 -24.40
C GLU A 120 9.04 -16.41 -23.50
N THR A 121 9.87 -15.58 -24.12
CA THR A 121 10.61 -14.52 -23.41
C THR A 121 9.66 -13.56 -22.70
N GLN A 122 8.56 -13.19 -23.37
CA GLN A 122 7.57 -12.28 -22.77
C GLN A 122 6.87 -12.92 -21.57
N ILE A 123 6.61 -14.23 -21.59
CA ILE A 123 6.07 -14.94 -20.40
C ILE A 123 7.03 -14.84 -19.24
N LEU A 124 8.33 -15.08 -19.44
CA LEU A 124 9.33 -14.97 -18.38
C LEU A 124 9.34 -13.57 -17.75
N ILE A 125 9.25 -12.52 -18.59
CA ILE A 125 9.14 -11.13 -18.13
C ILE A 125 7.88 -10.95 -17.27
N HIS A 126 6.73 -11.43 -17.72
CA HIS A 126 5.48 -11.33 -16.98
C HIS A 126 5.51 -12.12 -15.67
N GLU A 127 6.13 -13.29 -15.64
CA GLU A 127 6.31 -14.07 -14.41
C GLU A 127 7.16 -13.32 -13.39
N LYS A 128 8.22 -12.62 -13.80
CA LYS A 128 9.00 -11.75 -12.91
C LYS A 128 8.22 -10.53 -12.43
N GLN A 129 7.43 -9.92 -13.29
CA GLN A 129 6.51 -8.84 -12.90
C GLN A 129 5.47 -9.33 -11.88
N ARG A 130 4.94 -10.54 -12.08
CA ARG A 130 4.02 -11.17 -11.13
C ARG A 130 4.65 -11.36 -9.75
N GLU A 131 5.88 -11.87 -9.69
CA GLU A 131 6.62 -12.01 -8.42
C GLU A 131 6.73 -10.67 -7.69
N ALA A 132 7.07 -9.59 -8.40
CA ALA A 132 7.15 -8.25 -7.83
C ALA A 132 5.79 -7.73 -7.33
N LEU A 133 4.70 -8.01 -8.05
CA LEU A 133 3.34 -7.63 -7.64
C LEU A 133 2.90 -8.41 -6.39
N VAL A 134 3.20 -9.70 -6.31
CA VAL A 134 2.92 -10.52 -5.10
C VAL A 134 3.69 -9.98 -3.90
N TYR A 135 4.97 -9.64 -4.07
CA TYR A 135 5.79 -9.02 -3.03
C TYR A 135 5.17 -7.70 -2.53
N ASN A 136 4.76 -6.82 -3.44
CA ASN A 136 4.13 -5.55 -3.10
C ASN A 136 2.79 -5.75 -2.37
N LEU A 137 1.97 -6.69 -2.83
CA LEU A 137 0.70 -7.01 -2.19
C LEU A 137 0.91 -7.58 -0.78
N ASN A 138 1.87 -8.47 -0.58
CA ASN A 138 2.23 -8.98 0.75
C ASN A 138 2.68 -7.87 1.69
N LYS A 139 3.48 -6.90 1.19
CA LYS A 139 3.91 -5.71 1.93
C LYS A 139 2.71 -4.89 2.40
N LEU A 140 1.75 -4.62 1.52
CA LEU A 140 0.54 -3.84 1.85
C LEU A 140 -0.36 -4.57 2.86
N LEU A 141 -0.37 -5.91 2.83
CA LEU A 141 -1.15 -6.75 3.73
C LEU A 141 -0.44 -7.07 5.05
N GLY A 142 0.81 -6.63 5.24
CA GLY A 142 1.61 -6.95 6.42
C GLY A 142 1.95 -8.44 6.55
N ARG A 143 2.01 -9.17 5.44
CA ARG A 143 2.36 -10.60 5.40
C ARG A 143 3.86 -10.81 5.20
N ASP A 144 4.32 -12.05 5.38
CA ASP A 144 5.66 -12.43 4.95
C ASP A 144 5.82 -12.13 3.45
N LEU A 145 6.85 -11.34 3.14
CA LEU A 145 7.11 -10.83 1.79
C LEU A 145 7.32 -11.94 0.76
N ASN A 146 7.86 -13.07 1.18
CA ASN A 146 8.13 -14.24 0.33
C ASN A 146 6.95 -15.21 0.23
N SER A 147 5.82 -14.91 0.85
CA SER A 147 4.63 -15.75 0.74
C SER A 147 4.15 -15.82 -0.72
N LYS A 148 4.21 -17.02 -1.30
CA LYS A 148 3.80 -17.26 -2.69
C LYS A 148 2.32 -17.58 -2.86
N ASN A 149 1.58 -17.77 -1.77
CA ASN A 149 0.19 -18.22 -1.78
C ASN A 149 -0.80 -17.06 -2.01
N VAL A 150 -0.58 -16.32 -3.08
CA VAL A 150 -1.51 -15.28 -3.53
C VAL A 150 -1.95 -15.61 -4.94
N PHE A 151 -3.24 -15.87 -5.08
CA PHE A 151 -3.88 -16.17 -6.35
C PHE A 151 -5.00 -15.16 -6.58
N ALA A 152 -5.02 -14.56 -7.77
CA ALA A 152 -6.15 -13.76 -8.19
C ALA A 152 -7.33 -14.66 -8.59
N LEU A 153 -8.56 -14.21 -8.35
CA LEU A 153 -9.75 -14.89 -8.83
C LEU A 153 -9.73 -14.93 -10.36
N LYS A 154 -10.16 -16.07 -10.93
CA LYS A 154 -10.18 -16.21 -12.39
C LYS A 154 -11.15 -15.25 -13.04
N ASP A 155 -12.33 -15.13 -12.45
CA ASP A 155 -13.41 -14.30 -12.99
C ASP A 155 -13.96 -13.41 -11.87
N PHE A 156 -14.20 -12.15 -12.17
CA PHE A 156 -14.99 -11.24 -11.36
C PHE A 156 -15.83 -10.36 -12.30
N GLU A 157 -17.03 -10.08 -11.87
CA GLU A 157 -17.89 -9.15 -12.59
C GLU A 157 -17.45 -7.73 -12.29
N ILE A 158 -17.22 -6.94 -13.33
CA ILE A 158 -16.97 -5.51 -13.21
C ILE A 158 -18.33 -4.84 -13.14
N ASP A 159 -18.73 -4.46 -11.94
CA ASP A 159 -19.92 -3.65 -11.76
C ASP A 159 -19.64 -2.22 -12.28
N SER A 160 -20.50 -1.76 -13.20
CA SER A 160 -20.37 -0.41 -13.72
C SER A 160 -20.88 0.60 -12.69
N LEU A 161 -20.06 1.58 -12.35
CA LEU A 161 -20.45 2.67 -11.46
C LEU A 161 -21.58 3.48 -12.13
N GLN A 162 -22.82 3.32 -11.66
CA GLN A 162 -24.00 4.04 -12.18
C GLN A 162 -24.29 5.32 -11.39
N LEU A 163 -23.26 6.03 -10.96
CA LEU A 163 -23.40 7.29 -10.25
C LEU A 163 -23.24 8.45 -11.23
N SER A 164 -24.16 9.43 -11.16
CA SER A 164 -24.00 10.69 -11.86
C SER A 164 -22.92 11.55 -11.20
N GLN A 165 -22.36 12.50 -11.93
CA GLN A 165 -21.35 13.42 -11.40
C GLN A 165 -21.86 14.16 -10.14
N LEU A 166 -23.11 14.63 -10.14
CA LEU A 166 -23.75 15.30 -9.01
C LEU A 166 -23.80 14.40 -7.74
N GLN A 167 -24.16 13.13 -7.91
CA GLN A 167 -24.17 12.17 -6.78
C GLN A 167 -22.77 11.90 -6.24
N LEU A 168 -21.75 11.89 -7.12
CA LEU A 168 -20.35 11.76 -6.69
C LEU A 168 -19.88 12.99 -5.91
N GLU A 169 -20.26 14.18 -6.33
CA GLU A 169 -19.92 15.44 -5.65
C GLU A 169 -20.58 15.53 -4.26
N GLU A 170 -21.84 15.12 -4.12
CA GLU A 170 -22.54 15.04 -2.83
C GLU A 170 -21.87 14.01 -1.90
N LEU A 171 -21.56 12.82 -2.40
CA LEU A 171 -20.86 11.78 -1.62
C LEU A 171 -19.46 12.24 -1.20
N LEU A 172 -18.75 12.97 -2.04
CA LEU A 172 -17.45 13.53 -1.71
C LEU A 172 -17.54 14.58 -0.60
N ALA A 173 -18.55 15.45 -0.63
CA ALA A 173 -18.74 16.49 0.37
C ALA A 173 -19.00 15.87 1.78
N ASP A 174 -19.80 14.82 1.85
CA ASP A 174 -20.21 14.21 3.11
C ASP A 174 -19.20 13.17 3.64
N SER A 175 -18.58 12.43 2.75
CA SER A 175 -17.81 11.23 3.13
C SER A 175 -16.30 11.37 3.00
N ASN A 176 -15.78 12.53 2.54
CA ASN A 176 -14.35 12.70 2.36
C ASN A 176 -13.67 13.14 3.68
N PRO A 177 -12.88 12.27 4.33
CA PRO A 177 -12.23 12.61 5.60
C PRO A 177 -11.28 13.80 5.49
N THR A 178 -10.73 14.05 4.29
CA THR A 178 -9.82 15.18 4.04
C THR A 178 -10.58 16.51 4.04
N LEU A 179 -11.82 16.54 3.57
CA LEU A 179 -12.68 17.73 3.64
C LEU A 179 -13.23 17.92 5.05
N ASN A 180 -13.65 16.84 5.71
CA ASN A 180 -14.16 16.88 7.07
C ASN A 180 -13.14 17.36 8.13
N LYS A 181 -11.87 17.23 7.83
CA LYS A 181 -10.78 17.73 8.67
C LYS A 181 -10.64 19.27 8.64
N LEU A 182 -11.18 19.94 7.62
CA LEU A 182 -11.12 21.41 7.44
C LEU A 182 -12.27 22.14 8.13
N ASN A 183 -13.32 21.44 8.55
CA ASN A 183 -14.48 21.94 9.28
C ASN A 183 -14.33 21.71 10.79
#